data_8fbe4238345685079cf1f042e46fbfa0
#
_entry.id   8fbe4238345685079cf1f042e46fbfa0
#
_cell.length_a   1.000
_cell.length_b   1.000
_cell.length_c   1.000
_cell.angle_alpha   90.00
_cell.angle_beta   90.00
_cell.angle_gamma   90.00
#
_symmetry.space_group_name_H-M   'P 1'
#
loop_
_entity.id
_entity.type
_entity.pdbx_description
1 polymer ?
#
loop_
_entity_poly.entity_id
_entity_poly.type
_entity_poly.pdbx_seq_one_letter_code
_entity_poly.pdbx_strand_id
1 'polypeptide(L)'
;MSIKRSRLSPDESRHAAVEAARILLIEAGPQAVTLKAVAGRIGRTHANLLHHFGSAAGLQKALAAHLGDTITATIGEAVDAARRGEVAPRLIVDMTFDAFDAGGAGALASWMLASGNEDALDPVVEAIHRLVDKLVATALTPDLGDVIRDNTLMLVLLALGDSQMGGPMASSLGLPREKAREIATRSLIAALMAEAAAFAATKAAQAKV
;
A
#
# COMPACT_ATOMS: atom_id res chain seq x y z
N MET A 1 -38.69 -4.28 -22.97
CA MET A 1 -37.93 -5.40 -22.39
C MET A 1 -37.30 -4.93 -21.10
N SER A 2 -37.79 -5.40 -19.96
CA SER A 2 -37.23 -5.05 -18.63
C SER A 2 -35.99 -5.89 -18.39
N ILE A 3 -34.83 -5.25 -18.38
CA ILE A 3 -33.55 -5.90 -18.00
C ILE A 3 -33.65 -6.24 -16.52
N LYS A 4 -33.86 -7.51 -16.19
CA LYS A 4 -33.79 -8.04 -14.83
C LYS A 4 -32.37 -7.74 -14.31
N ARG A 5 -32.18 -6.65 -13.51
CA ARG A 5 -30.94 -6.44 -12.76
C ARG A 5 -30.76 -7.65 -11.86
N SER A 6 -29.77 -8.47 -12.16
CA SER A 6 -29.35 -9.58 -11.30
C SER A 6 -29.12 -9.05 -9.88
N ARG A 7 -29.70 -9.72 -8.92
CA ARG A 7 -29.53 -9.37 -7.50
C ARG A 7 -28.13 -9.84 -7.11
N LEU A 8 -27.20 -8.89 -6.93
CA LEU A 8 -25.85 -9.19 -6.43
C LEU A 8 -25.95 -9.93 -5.10
N SER A 9 -25.06 -10.89 -4.89
CA SER A 9 -24.89 -11.52 -3.57
C SER A 9 -24.43 -10.47 -2.53
N PRO A 10 -24.54 -10.76 -1.23
CA PRO A 10 -24.04 -9.87 -0.19
C PRO A 10 -22.55 -9.51 -0.38
N ASP A 11 -21.71 -10.49 -0.75
CA ASP A 11 -20.27 -10.29 -0.96
C ASP A 11 -19.99 -9.46 -2.20
N GLU A 12 -20.68 -9.72 -3.32
CA GLU A 12 -20.58 -8.89 -4.54
C GLU A 12 -21.02 -7.44 -4.26
N SER A 13 -22.08 -7.25 -3.45
CA SER A 13 -22.54 -5.93 -3.06
C SER A 13 -21.54 -5.19 -2.18
N ARG A 14 -20.91 -5.90 -1.23
CA ARG A 14 -19.85 -5.37 -0.37
C ARG A 14 -18.62 -4.98 -1.19
N HIS A 15 -18.16 -5.84 -2.10
CA HIS A 15 -17.03 -5.55 -2.99
C HIS A 15 -17.31 -4.34 -3.89
N ALA A 16 -18.47 -4.28 -4.53
CA ALA A 16 -18.87 -3.13 -5.34
C ALA A 16 -18.90 -1.81 -4.55
N ALA A 17 -19.29 -1.86 -3.27
CA ALA A 17 -19.29 -0.70 -2.41
C ALA A 17 -17.87 -0.23 -2.06
N VAL A 18 -16.94 -1.14 -1.79
CA VAL A 18 -15.54 -0.81 -1.49
C VAL A 18 -14.86 -0.24 -2.74
N GLU A 19 -15.10 -0.80 -3.93
CA GLU A 19 -14.59 -0.23 -5.18
C GLU A 19 -15.16 1.17 -5.47
N ALA A 20 -16.44 1.39 -5.24
CA ALA A 20 -17.04 2.71 -5.36
C ALA A 20 -16.45 3.72 -4.35
N ALA A 21 -16.14 3.26 -3.13
CA ALA A 21 -15.46 4.06 -2.11
C ALA A 21 -14.03 4.43 -2.55
N ARG A 22 -13.29 3.48 -3.14
CA ARG A 22 -11.95 3.72 -3.69
C ARG A 22 -11.97 4.78 -4.79
N ILE A 23 -12.92 4.69 -5.69
CA ILE A 23 -13.05 5.68 -6.77
C ILE A 23 -13.37 7.07 -6.18
N LEU A 24 -14.29 7.15 -5.20
CA LEU A 24 -14.62 8.42 -4.53
C LEU A 24 -13.42 9.00 -3.77
N LEU A 25 -12.61 8.15 -3.15
CA LEU A 25 -11.37 8.57 -2.48
C LEU A 25 -10.44 9.29 -3.47
N ILE A 26 -10.23 8.73 -4.66
CA ILE A 26 -9.34 9.28 -5.68
C ILE A 26 -9.93 10.55 -6.31
N GLU A 27 -11.22 10.55 -6.61
CA GLU A 27 -11.89 11.66 -7.30
C GLU A 27 -12.12 12.89 -6.42
N ALA A 28 -12.44 12.69 -5.14
CA ALA A 28 -12.95 13.73 -4.25
C ALA A 28 -12.37 13.74 -2.84
N GLY A 29 -11.38 12.87 -2.57
CA GLY A 29 -10.72 12.78 -1.27
C GLY A 29 -11.47 11.98 -0.22
N PRO A 30 -10.81 11.70 0.93
CA PRO A 30 -11.35 10.81 1.97
C PRO A 30 -12.65 11.29 2.61
N GLN A 31 -12.86 12.59 2.71
CA GLN A 31 -14.10 13.19 3.26
C GLN A 31 -15.33 12.89 2.39
N ALA A 32 -15.15 12.58 1.10
CA ALA A 32 -16.23 12.20 0.19
C ALA A 32 -16.67 10.73 0.38
N VAL A 33 -15.87 9.91 1.05
CA VAL A 33 -16.14 8.49 1.29
C VAL A 33 -17.16 8.33 2.41
N THR A 34 -18.44 8.54 2.06
CA THR A 34 -19.57 8.40 2.99
C THR A 34 -20.51 7.27 2.54
N LEU A 35 -21.25 6.66 3.49
CA LEU A 35 -22.23 5.63 3.16
C LEU A 35 -23.24 6.13 2.13
N LYS A 36 -23.68 7.40 2.22
CA LYS A 36 -24.66 8.00 1.30
C LYS A 36 -24.07 8.14 -0.12
N ALA A 37 -22.87 8.66 -0.25
CA ALA A 37 -22.23 8.86 -1.55
C ALA A 37 -21.94 7.53 -2.24
N VAL A 38 -21.41 6.55 -1.50
CA VAL A 38 -21.14 5.20 -2.02
C VAL A 38 -22.43 4.50 -2.42
N ALA A 39 -23.48 4.56 -1.57
CA ALA A 39 -24.79 3.98 -1.88
C ALA A 39 -25.37 4.54 -3.18
N GLY A 40 -25.31 5.87 -3.34
CA GLY A 40 -25.77 6.55 -4.56
C GLY A 40 -25.02 6.09 -5.80
N ARG A 41 -23.70 5.90 -5.69
CA ARG A 41 -22.85 5.48 -6.82
C ARG A 41 -23.15 4.06 -7.32
N ILE A 42 -23.48 3.14 -6.41
CA ILE A 42 -23.78 1.75 -6.78
C ILE A 42 -25.29 1.44 -6.90
N GLY A 43 -26.13 2.48 -6.82
CA GLY A 43 -27.59 2.31 -6.94
C GLY A 43 -28.21 1.50 -5.79
N ARG A 44 -27.67 1.68 -4.58
CA ARG A 44 -28.16 1.06 -3.34
C ARG A 44 -28.69 2.12 -2.36
N THR A 45 -29.33 1.68 -1.28
CA THR A 45 -29.80 2.58 -0.23
C THR A 45 -28.73 2.76 0.85
N HIS A 46 -28.77 3.89 1.55
CA HIS A 46 -27.94 4.12 2.74
C HIS A 46 -28.11 3.02 3.79
N ALA A 47 -29.36 2.55 4.02
CA ALA A 47 -29.65 1.47 4.96
C ALA A 47 -28.97 0.14 4.58
N ASN A 48 -28.86 -0.15 3.27
CA ASN A 48 -28.14 -1.34 2.80
C ASN A 48 -26.64 -1.24 3.13
N LEU A 49 -26.00 -0.10 2.89
CA LEU A 49 -24.58 0.10 3.21
C LEU A 49 -24.34 0.10 4.73
N LEU A 50 -25.27 0.71 5.50
CA LEU A 50 -25.22 0.68 6.95
C LEU A 50 -25.27 -0.76 7.50
N HIS A 51 -26.11 -1.63 6.89
CA HIS A 51 -26.15 -3.06 7.23
C HIS A 51 -24.81 -3.77 6.95
N HIS A 52 -24.13 -3.46 5.83
CA HIS A 52 -22.87 -4.11 5.46
C HIS A 52 -21.65 -3.63 6.25
N PHE A 53 -21.62 -2.35 6.64
CA PHE A 53 -20.42 -1.71 7.21
C PHE A 53 -20.64 -1.18 8.64
N GLY A 54 -21.87 -1.16 9.13
CA GLY A 54 -22.22 -0.67 10.47
C GLY A 54 -22.12 0.86 10.64
N SER A 55 -21.13 1.51 10.00
CA SER A 55 -20.88 2.95 10.12
C SER A 55 -20.04 3.45 8.96
N ALA A 56 -19.87 4.77 8.84
CA ALA A 56 -18.92 5.39 7.92
C ALA A 56 -17.48 4.97 8.23
N ALA A 57 -17.10 4.90 9.50
CA ALA A 57 -15.81 4.38 9.95
C ALA A 57 -15.60 2.92 9.53
N GLY A 58 -16.64 2.07 9.64
CA GLY A 58 -16.58 0.68 9.17
C GLY A 58 -16.39 0.56 7.66
N LEU A 59 -16.99 1.45 6.85
CA LEU A 59 -16.75 1.53 5.41
C LEU A 59 -15.30 1.94 5.12
N GLN A 60 -14.78 2.93 5.83
CA GLN A 60 -13.40 3.41 5.66
C GLN A 60 -12.38 2.35 6.08
N LYS A 61 -12.63 1.64 7.19
CA LYS A 61 -11.80 0.49 7.61
C LYS A 61 -11.80 -0.61 6.55
N ALA A 62 -12.95 -0.91 5.93
CA ALA A 62 -13.05 -1.87 4.85
C ALA A 62 -12.32 -1.42 3.59
N LEU A 63 -12.35 -0.12 3.27
CA LEU A 63 -11.58 0.47 2.17
C LEU A 63 -10.08 0.40 2.44
N ALA A 64 -9.64 0.73 3.66
CA ALA A 64 -8.24 0.64 4.08
C ALA A 64 -7.72 -0.81 3.97
N ALA A 65 -8.50 -1.80 4.42
CA ALA A 65 -8.18 -3.21 4.26
C ALA A 65 -8.00 -3.60 2.78
N HIS A 66 -8.94 -3.21 1.93
CA HIS A 66 -8.90 -3.51 0.51
C HIS A 66 -7.69 -2.88 -0.20
N LEU A 67 -7.38 -1.61 0.11
CA LEU A 67 -6.19 -0.94 -0.41
C LEU A 67 -4.91 -1.64 0.07
N GLY A 68 -4.81 -1.96 1.36
CA GLY A 68 -3.68 -2.67 1.95
C GLY A 68 -3.44 -4.00 1.26
N ASP A 69 -4.47 -4.83 1.12
CA ASP A 69 -4.37 -6.15 0.50
C ASP A 69 -3.99 -6.06 -0.99
N THR A 70 -4.60 -5.13 -1.74
CA THR A 70 -4.33 -4.95 -3.18
C THR A 70 -2.90 -4.46 -3.40
N ILE A 71 -2.48 -3.43 -2.66
CA ILE A 71 -1.14 -2.83 -2.79
C ILE A 71 -0.06 -3.85 -2.41
N THR A 72 -0.22 -4.53 -1.28
CA THR A 72 0.78 -5.50 -0.82
C THR A 72 0.88 -6.72 -1.73
N ALA A 73 -0.22 -7.19 -2.30
CA ALA A 73 -0.21 -8.26 -3.30
C ALA A 73 0.62 -7.86 -4.53
N THR A 74 0.34 -6.67 -5.09
CA THR A 74 1.03 -6.18 -6.30
C THR A 74 2.51 -5.89 -6.03
N ILE A 75 2.85 -5.32 -4.87
CA ILE A 75 4.25 -5.10 -4.47
C ILE A 75 4.95 -6.45 -4.25
N GLY A 76 4.29 -7.43 -3.64
CA GLY A 76 4.85 -8.76 -3.45
C GLY A 76 5.24 -9.43 -4.78
N GLU A 77 4.39 -9.34 -5.79
CA GLU A 77 4.69 -9.84 -7.15
C GLU A 77 5.89 -9.12 -7.77
N ALA A 78 5.99 -7.79 -7.59
CA ALA A 78 7.12 -7.01 -8.09
C ALA A 78 8.43 -7.36 -7.37
N VAL A 79 8.40 -7.62 -6.05
CA VAL A 79 9.57 -8.10 -5.30
C VAL A 79 10.02 -9.46 -5.80
N ASP A 80 9.09 -10.40 -6.01
CA ASP A 80 9.41 -11.72 -6.54
C ASP A 80 10.00 -11.63 -7.98
N ALA A 81 9.47 -10.75 -8.82
CA ALA A 81 10.00 -10.48 -10.16
C ALA A 81 11.41 -9.84 -10.10
N ALA A 82 11.64 -8.90 -9.18
CA ALA A 82 12.97 -8.30 -8.98
C ALA A 82 14.01 -9.31 -8.49
N ARG A 83 13.62 -10.24 -7.61
CA ARG A 83 14.48 -11.35 -7.16
C ARG A 83 14.89 -12.28 -8.31
N ARG A 84 14.04 -12.43 -9.33
CA ARG A 84 14.36 -13.18 -10.54
C ARG A 84 15.13 -12.36 -11.59
N GLY A 85 15.38 -11.08 -11.32
CA GLY A 85 16.06 -10.17 -12.26
C GLY A 85 15.19 -9.72 -13.44
N GLU A 86 13.87 -9.90 -13.37
CA GLU A 86 12.91 -9.57 -14.43
C GLU A 86 12.56 -8.08 -14.46
N VAL A 87 12.63 -7.42 -13.28
CA VAL A 87 12.35 -5.99 -13.12
C VAL A 87 13.39 -5.33 -12.23
N ALA A 88 13.59 -4.02 -12.41
CA ALA A 88 14.50 -3.25 -11.58
C ALA A 88 13.88 -2.97 -10.18
N PRO A 89 14.69 -2.90 -9.09
CA PRO A 89 14.21 -2.53 -7.75
C PRO A 89 13.49 -1.18 -7.70
N ARG A 90 13.78 -0.27 -8.63
CA ARG A 90 13.08 1.01 -8.80
C ARG A 90 11.57 0.84 -8.94
N LEU A 91 11.10 -0.21 -9.60
CA LEU A 91 9.67 -0.46 -9.77
C LEU A 91 8.96 -0.63 -8.43
N ILE A 92 9.58 -1.32 -7.45
CA ILE A 92 9.02 -1.50 -6.09
C ILE A 92 8.84 -0.13 -5.42
N VAL A 93 9.84 0.76 -5.55
CA VAL A 93 9.78 2.12 -5.01
C VAL A 93 8.64 2.90 -5.67
N ASP A 94 8.59 2.93 -7.00
CA ASP A 94 7.57 3.67 -7.73
C ASP A 94 6.16 3.19 -7.37
N MET A 95 5.93 1.88 -7.33
CA MET A 95 4.63 1.30 -6.94
C MET A 95 4.24 1.67 -5.51
N THR A 96 5.20 1.68 -4.58
CA THR A 96 4.94 2.08 -3.19
C THR A 96 4.55 3.55 -3.12
N PHE A 97 5.31 4.44 -3.74
CA PHE A 97 5.02 5.86 -3.75
C PHE A 97 3.70 6.19 -4.46
N ASP A 98 3.42 5.55 -5.59
CA ASP A 98 2.17 5.74 -6.34
C ASP A 98 0.95 5.29 -5.53
N ALA A 99 1.07 4.22 -4.74
CA ALA A 99 0.00 3.75 -3.85
C ALA A 99 -0.38 4.80 -2.80
N PHE A 100 0.61 5.50 -2.23
CA PHE A 100 0.37 6.55 -1.24
C PHE A 100 -0.05 7.89 -1.87
N ASP A 101 0.43 8.22 -3.05
CA ASP A 101 0.10 9.47 -3.78
C ASP A 101 -1.19 9.28 -4.61
N ALA A 102 -1.08 8.89 -5.88
CA ALA A 102 -2.20 8.75 -6.81
C ALA A 102 -3.21 7.67 -6.40
N GLY A 103 -2.78 6.62 -5.68
CA GLY A 103 -3.64 5.57 -5.13
C GLY A 103 -4.50 6.00 -3.96
N GLY A 104 -4.22 7.17 -3.36
CA GLY A 104 -5.02 7.78 -2.29
C GLY A 104 -4.80 7.19 -0.89
N ALA A 105 -3.92 6.19 -0.74
CA ALA A 105 -3.68 5.57 0.57
C ALA A 105 -3.11 6.58 1.58
N GLY A 106 -2.24 7.50 1.15
CA GLY A 106 -1.68 8.56 1.99
C GLY A 106 -2.74 9.54 2.49
N ALA A 107 -3.63 10.00 1.60
CA ALA A 107 -4.72 10.90 1.97
C ALA A 107 -5.69 10.22 2.95
N LEU A 108 -6.03 8.95 2.71
CA LEU A 108 -6.90 8.19 3.60
C LEU A 108 -6.26 8.00 4.98
N ALA A 109 -4.99 7.58 5.04
CA ALA A 109 -4.26 7.37 6.29
C ALA A 109 -4.18 8.66 7.12
N SER A 110 -3.77 9.78 6.51
CA SER A 110 -3.67 11.06 7.18
C SER A 110 -5.02 11.55 7.70
N TRP A 111 -6.08 11.36 6.93
CA TRP A 111 -7.42 11.74 7.36
C TRP A 111 -7.93 10.87 8.53
N MET A 112 -7.67 9.57 8.52
CA MET A 112 -8.02 8.66 9.62
C MET A 112 -7.31 9.04 10.91
N LEU A 113 -6.01 9.28 10.86
CA LEU A 113 -5.21 9.74 12.00
C LEU A 113 -5.73 11.07 12.55
N ALA A 114 -5.98 12.06 11.68
CA ALA A 114 -6.49 13.36 12.07
C ALA A 114 -7.90 13.30 12.67
N SER A 115 -8.69 12.30 12.31
CA SER A 115 -10.05 12.07 12.83
C SER A 115 -10.09 11.25 14.13
N GLY A 116 -8.94 10.85 14.69
CA GLY A 116 -8.84 10.00 15.88
C GLY A 116 -9.34 8.56 15.64
N ASN A 117 -9.34 8.10 14.40
CA ASN A 117 -9.76 6.75 14.00
C ASN A 117 -8.54 5.88 13.68
N GLU A 118 -7.63 5.79 14.64
CA GLU A 118 -6.33 5.12 14.46
C GLU A 118 -6.50 3.61 14.17
N ASP A 119 -7.45 2.95 14.84
CA ASP A 119 -7.75 1.52 14.63
C ASP A 119 -8.14 1.18 13.18
N ALA A 120 -8.53 2.18 12.40
CA ALA A 120 -8.87 1.97 11.00
C ALA A 120 -7.65 1.71 10.10
N LEU A 121 -6.43 2.00 10.59
CA LEU A 121 -5.18 1.68 9.91
C LEU A 121 -4.69 0.24 10.18
N ASP A 122 -5.19 -0.42 11.22
CA ASP A 122 -4.79 -1.79 11.58
C ASP A 122 -4.79 -2.73 10.37
N PRO A 123 -5.83 -2.77 9.50
CA PRO A 123 -5.83 -3.68 8.36
C PRO A 123 -4.69 -3.40 7.35
N VAL A 124 -4.26 -2.13 7.21
CA VAL A 124 -3.13 -1.77 6.34
C VAL A 124 -1.83 -2.26 6.95
N VAL A 125 -1.63 -2.01 8.26
CA VAL A 125 -0.45 -2.46 9.00
C VAL A 125 -0.36 -3.99 8.98
N GLU A 126 -1.49 -4.69 9.18
CA GLU A 126 -1.57 -6.14 9.10
C GLU A 126 -1.26 -6.66 7.68
N ALA A 127 -1.73 -5.99 6.63
CA ALA A 127 -1.43 -6.38 5.25
C ALA A 127 0.07 -6.24 4.94
N ILE A 128 0.70 -5.15 5.39
CA ILE A 128 2.15 -4.95 5.28
C ILE A 128 2.90 -6.02 6.08
N HIS A 129 2.46 -6.32 7.29
CA HIS A 129 3.08 -7.36 8.14
C HIS A 129 3.05 -8.73 7.45
N ARG A 130 1.89 -9.15 6.91
CA ARG A 130 1.76 -10.40 6.15
C ARG A 130 2.69 -10.45 4.93
N LEU A 131 2.85 -9.34 4.19
CA LEU A 131 3.79 -9.25 3.08
C LEU A 131 5.22 -9.45 3.57
N VAL A 132 5.62 -8.73 4.62
CA VAL A 132 6.97 -8.82 5.20
C VAL A 132 7.26 -10.23 5.67
N ASP A 133 6.35 -10.86 6.39
CA ASP A 133 6.50 -12.26 6.86
C ASP A 133 6.72 -13.24 5.70
N LYS A 134 5.92 -13.09 4.62
CA LYS A 134 6.10 -13.90 3.40
C LYS A 134 7.49 -13.68 2.78
N LEU A 135 7.94 -12.43 2.68
CA LEU A 135 9.25 -12.11 2.09
C LEU A 135 10.41 -12.60 2.95
N VAL A 136 10.29 -12.50 4.26
CA VAL A 136 11.29 -12.99 5.24
C VAL A 136 11.33 -14.51 5.23
N ALA A 137 10.20 -15.20 5.18
CA ALA A 137 10.13 -16.66 5.11
C ALA A 137 10.84 -17.24 3.86
N THR A 138 10.95 -16.46 2.80
CA THR A 138 11.64 -16.81 1.55
C THR A 138 13.03 -16.18 1.43
N ALA A 139 13.54 -15.53 2.49
CA ALA A 139 14.85 -14.92 2.52
C ALA A 139 15.97 -15.99 2.54
N LEU A 140 17.06 -15.72 1.83
CA LEU A 140 18.19 -16.66 1.72
C LEU A 140 19.03 -16.71 3.00
N THR A 141 19.03 -15.65 3.79
CA THR A 141 19.76 -15.51 5.06
C THR A 141 18.89 -14.83 6.12
N PRO A 142 19.12 -15.06 7.42
CA PRO A 142 18.42 -14.33 8.49
C PRO A 142 18.62 -12.81 8.40
N ASP A 143 19.84 -12.37 8.07
CA ASP A 143 20.21 -10.95 7.96
C ASP A 143 19.40 -10.23 6.85
N LEU A 144 19.05 -10.95 5.77
CA LEU A 144 18.16 -10.44 4.73
C LEU A 144 16.76 -10.16 5.27
N GLY A 145 16.32 -10.90 6.29
CA GLY A 145 15.05 -10.65 6.97
C GLY A 145 15.01 -9.26 7.62
N ASP A 146 16.09 -8.84 8.26
CA ASP A 146 16.19 -7.51 8.87
C ASP A 146 16.27 -6.42 7.81
N VAL A 147 17.03 -6.62 6.75
CA VAL A 147 17.08 -5.71 5.58
C VAL A 147 15.68 -5.51 4.98
N ILE A 148 14.87 -6.56 4.86
CA ILE A 148 13.49 -6.47 4.36
C ILE A 148 12.64 -5.59 5.28
N ARG A 149 12.72 -5.80 6.60
CA ARG A 149 11.96 -5.01 7.59
C ARG A 149 12.35 -3.54 7.56
N ASP A 150 13.64 -3.24 7.59
CA ASP A 150 14.17 -1.87 7.58
C ASP A 150 13.79 -1.12 6.32
N ASN A 151 13.93 -1.75 5.14
CA ASN A 151 13.55 -1.14 3.88
C ASN A 151 12.03 -0.97 3.75
N THR A 152 11.23 -1.89 4.28
CA THR A 152 9.77 -1.73 4.30
C THR A 152 9.37 -0.52 5.14
N LEU A 153 9.91 -0.40 6.37
CA LEU A 153 9.65 0.74 7.23
C LEU A 153 10.06 2.05 6.55
N MET A 154 11.27 2.11 6.01
CA MET A 154 11.78 3.29 5.28
C MET A 154 10.87 3.65 4.10
N LEU A 155 10.51 2.71 3.24
CA LEU A 155 9.71 2.97 2.04
C LEU A 155 8.31 3.46 2.38
N VAL A 156 7.65 2.83 3.36
CA VAL A 156 6.29 3.23 3.79
C VAL A 156 6.30 4.63 4.37
N LEU A 157 7.24 4.95 5.27
CA LEU A 157 7.32 6.28 5.88
C LEU A 157 7.70 7.37 4.88
N LEU A 158 8.65 7.09 3.97
CA LEU A 158 9.02 8.04 2.91
C LEU A 158 7.88 8.27 1.93
N ALA A 159 7.17 7.22 1.49
CA ALA A 159 6.06 7.35 0.56
C ALA A 159 4.88 8.11 1.19
N LEU A 160 4.55 7.83 2.46
CA LEU A 160 3.54 8.57 3.19
C LEU A 160 3.92 10.05 3.32
N GLY A 161 5.15 10.35 3.79
CA GLY A 161 5.63 11.73 3.93
C GLY A 161 5.69 12.47 2.59
N ASP A 162 6.15 11.80 1.53
CA ASP A 162 6.21 12.35 0.18
C ASP A 162 4.82 12.69 -0.38
N SER A 163 3.81 11.85 -0.15
CA SER A 163 2.43 12.10 -0.58
C SER A 163 1.81 13.34 0.10
N GLN A 164 2.27 13.70 1.31
CA GLN A 164 1.73 14.83 2.07
C GLN A 164 2.48 16.14 1.78
N MET A 165 3.80 16.10 1.72
CA MET A 165 4.61 17.31 1.67
C MET A 165 5.79 17.24 0.68
N GLY A 166 5.93 16.16 -0.07
CA GLY A 166 7.07 15.95 -0.98
C GLY A 166 7.22 17.05 -2.03
N GLY A 167 6.11 17.50 -2.64
CA GLY A 167 6.12 18.60 -3.61
C GLY A 167 6.63 19.92 -3.02
N PRO A 168 5.97 20.48 -1.99
CA PRO A 168 6.42 21.70 -1.30
C PRO A 168 7.86 21.61 -0.77
N MET A 169 8.24 20.48 -0.19
CA MET A 169 9.57 20.28 0.36
C MET A 169 10.66 20.25 -0.74
N ALA A 170 10.46 19.47 -1.80
CA ALA A 170 11.38 19.42 -2.93
C ALA A 170 11.55 20.80 -3.57
N SER A 171 10.46 21.50 -3.81
CA SER A 171 10.47 22.87 -4.34
C SER A 171 11.26 23.85 -3.47
N SER A 172 11.03 23.80 -2.14
CA SER A 172 11.73 24.65 -1.17
C SER A 172 13.24 24.42 -1.15
N LEU A 173 13.67 23.17 -1.42
CA LEU A 173 15.07 22.76 -1.45
C LEU A 173 15.70 22.89 -2.86
N GLY A 174 14.98 23.37 -3.86
CA GLY A 174 15.45 23.44 -5.25
C GLY A 174 15.69 22.06 -5.88
N LEU A 175 14.97 21.04 -5.44
CA LEU A 175 15.10 19.66 -5.89
C LEU A 175 13.96 19.25 -6.82
N PRO A 176 14.19 18.29 -7.74
CA PRO A 176 13.13 17.70 -8.54
C PRO A 176 12.08 16.97 -7.66
N ARG A 177 10.80 16.95 -8.08
CA ARG A 177 9.71 16.23 -7.38
C ARG A 177 10.04 14.76 -7.11
N GLU A 178 10.74 14.14 -8.06
CA GLU A 178 11.12 12.72 -8.00
C GLU A 178 12.27 12.40 -7.03
N LYS A 179 12.84 13.40 -6.37
CA LYS A 179 14.07 13.24 -5.57
C LYS A 179 13.91 12.26 -4.41
N ALA A 180 12.75 12.23 -3.76
CA ALA A 180 12.47 11.27 -2.68
C ALA A 180 12.51 9.82 -3.20
N ARG A 181 11.94 9.56 -4.37
CA ARG A 181 11.95 8.24 -5.03
C ARG A 181 13.37 7.83 -5.44
N GLU A 182 14.20 8.78 -5.93
CA GLU A 182 15.61 8.51 -6.24
C GLU A 182 16.41 8.14 -4.99
N ILE A 183 16.20 8.84 -3.88
CA ILE A 183 16.83 8.55 -2.60
C ILE A 183 16.43 7.17 -2.11
N ALA A 184 15.13 6.86 -2.09
CA ALA A 184 14.60 5.56 -1.70
C ALA A 184 15.19 4.42 -2.55
N THR A 185 15.26 4.63 -3.88
CA THR A 185 15.83 3.63 -4.81
C THR A 185 17.29 3.36 -4.51
N ARG A 186 18.10 4.41 -4.28
CA ARG A 186 19.53 4.23 -3.94
C ARG A 186 19.71 3.48 -2.63
N SER A 187 18.91 3.81 -1.61
CA SER A 187 18.95 3.12 -0.32
C SER A 187 18.59 1.63 -0.45
N LEU A 188 17.54 1.33 -1.20
CA LEU A 188 17.12 -0.06 -1.45
C LEU A 188 18.20 -0.85 -2.19
N ILE A 189 18.76 -0.29 -3.26
CA ILE A 189 19.83 -0.94 -4.04
C ILE A 189 21.07 -1.14 -3.18
N ALA A 190 21.48 -0.14 -2.39
CA ALA A 190 22.66 -0.24 -1.52
C ALA A 190 22.49 -1.35 -0.47
N ALA A 191 21.31 -1.47 0.13
CA ALA A 191 20.99 -2.53 1.08
C ALA A 191 21.06 -3.93 0.43
N LEU A 192 20.47 -4.10 -0.76
CA LEU A 192 20.50 -5.37 -1.50
C LEU A 192 21.91 -5.74 -1.94
N MET A 193 22.75 -4.78 -2.34
CA MET A 193 24.15 -5.01 -2.71
C MET A 193 25.00 -5.40 -1.50
N ALA A 194 24.82 -4.73 -0.36
CA ALA A 194 25.54 -5.07 0.87
C ALA A 194 25.23 -6.49 1.32
N GLU A 195 23.97 -6.90 1.26
CA GLU A 195 23.52 -8.25 1.60
C GLU A 195 24.11 -9.30 0.64
N ALA A 196 24.08 -9.06 -0.66
CA ALA A 196 24.65 -9.94 -1.66
C ALA A 196 26.16 -10.13 -1.44
N ALA A 197 26.89 -9.08 -1.07
CA ALA A 197 28.31 -9.13 -0.76
C ALA A 197 28.59 -9.92 0.53
N ALA A 198 27.78 -9.74 1.58
CA ALA A 198 27.89 -10.50 2.83
C ALA A 198 27.65 -11.99 2.61
N PHE A 199 26.62 -12.35 1.83
CA PHE A 199 26.33 -13.74 1.47
C PHE A 199 27.47 -14.40 0.69
N ALA A 200 28.03 -13.70 -0.31
CA ALA A 200 29.17 -14.18 -1.09
C ALA A 200 30.42 -14.40 -0.21
N ALA A 201 30.70 -13.51 0.74
CA ALA A 201 31.81 -13.63 1.67
C ALA A 201 31.65 -14.83 2.60
N THR A 202 30.46 -15.07 3.15
CA THR A 202 30.14 -16.20 3.99
C THR A 202 30.32 -17.53 3.25
N LYS A 203 29.81 -17.61 2.01
CA LYS A 203 29.95 -18.80 1.16
C LYS A 203 31.42 -19.10 0.82
N ALA A 204 32.23 -18.06 0.55
CA ALA A 204 33.66 -18.20 0.27
C ALA A 204 34.45 -18.66 1.50
N ALA A 205 34.06 -18.26 2.70
CA ALA A 205 34.65 -18.71 3.96
C ALA A 205 34.37 -20.18 4.22
N GLN A 206 33.14 -20.62 3.99
CA GLN A 206 32.71 -22.03 4.16
C GLN A 206 33.38 -23.00 3.15
N ALA A 207 33.68 -22.52 1.94
CA ALA A 207 34.36 -23.34 0.91
C ALA A 207 35.86 -23.57 1.16
N LYS A 208 36.46 -22.89 2.15
CA LYS A 208 37.88 -23.00 2.52
C LYS A 208 38.13 -23.94 3.72
N VAL A 209 37.06 -24.44 4.32
CA VAL A 209 37.11 -25.43 5.42
C VAL A 209 36.84 -26.83 4.88
#